data_40f0074970ec94dad487c9b3560631f2
#
_entry.id   40f0074970ec94dad487c9b3560631f2
#
_cell.length_a   1.000
_cell.length_b   1.000
_cell.length_c   1.000
_cell.angle_alpha   90.00
_cell.angle_beta   90.00
_cell.angle_gamma   90.00
#
_symmetry.space_group_name_H-M   'P 1'
#
loop_
_entity.id
_entity.type
_entity.pdbx_description
1 polymer ?
#
loop_
_entity_poly.entity_id
_entity_poly.type
_entity_poly.pdbx_seq_one_letter_code
_entity_poly.pdbx_strand_id
1 'polypeptide(L)'
;QVWDAAFDGRTLTMRSMFDRPRPTREYLATYGAFLVHCGATAMGVPVPAKGDTHPLHGELPNAPYDEAFVAAGTDARGRYLAVGGAYRHTVAFACDYAARPLVKLYEGSAMLSVEIGIENLKRTPMDLMYLAHVNFRPLDGGRLVYSAPCTPQTVRVRTAIPSHVRPAAGHAEFLQELACEPSRHNVLSPGLAYDPEVVLYLDYLADRDGWARSMMVHPDGCASCIRHKPAQLGHGVRWISRTPDQDCLGLVLPATAEPEGYAAEKAK
;
A
#
# COMPACT_ATOMS: atom_id res chain seq x y z
N GLN A 1 0.06 -9.79 -7.28
CA GLN A 1 0.67 -9.53 -5.97
C GLN A 1 2.07 -10.15 -5.86
N VAL A 2 2.93 -9.58 -5.01
CA VAL A 2 4.18 -10.20 -4.53
C VAL A 2 3.85 -10.79 -3.17
N TRP A 3 3.86 -12.13 -3.06
CA TRP A 3 3.41 -12.78 -1.83
C TRP A 3 4.43 -12.61 -0.71
N ASP A 4 5.69 -12.91 -1.00
CA ASP A 4 6.74 -12.85 0.01
C ASP A 4 7.98 -12.10 -0.49
N ALA A 5 8.69 -11.47 0.42
CA ALA A 5 9.95 -10.79 0.19
C ALA A 5 10.89 -11.00 1.38
N ALA A 6 12.13 -11.36 1.07
CA ALA A 6 13.19 -11.49 2.06
C ALA A 6 14.49 -10.91 1.50
N PHE A 7 15.35 -10.42 2.37
CA PHE A 7 16.68 -9.93 2.03
C PHE A 7 17.66 -10.25 3.16
N ASP A 8 18.80 -10.85 2.81
CA ASP A 8 19.88 -11.21 3.73
C ASP A 8 19.37 -11.97 4.98
N GLY A 9 18.59 -13.03 4.74
CA GLY A 9 18.00 -13.86 5.79
C GLY A 9 16.87 -13.22 6.59
N ARG A 10 16.52 -11.96 6.32
CA ARG A 10 15.44 -11.22 6.97
C ARG A 10 14.15 -11.30 6.15
N THR A 11 13.07 -11.77 6.75
CA THR A 11 11.73 -11.65 6.18
C THR A 11 11.27 -10.20 6.26
N LEU A 12 10.88 -9.65 5.10
CA LEU A 12 10.35 -8.28 4.99
C LEU A 12 8.84 -8.23 5.03
N THR A 13 8.19 -9.32 4.63
CA THR A 13 6.73 -9.45 4.55
C THR A 13 6.10 -9.40 5.94
N MET A 14 4.96 -8.73 6.05
CA MET A 14 4.11 -8.71 7.24
C MET A 14 3.89 -10.11 7.83
N ARG A 15 3.56 -10.20 9.12
CA ARG A 15 2.98 -11.41 9.69
C ARG A 15 1.48 -11.41 9.41
N SER A 16 0.97 -12.52 8.95
CA SER A 16 -0.42 -12.74 8.57
C SER A 16 -0.89 -14.10 9.09
N MET A 17 -2.21 -14.30 9.08
CA MET A 17 -2.86 -15.58 9.33
C MET A 17 -2.71 -16.58 8.17
N PHE A 18 -2.13 -16.17 7.04
CA PHE A 18 -2.02 -16.97 5.83
C PHE A 18 -0.55 -17.27 5.51
N ASP A 19 -0.22 -18.56 5.36
CA ASP A 19 1.12 -19.02 4.95
C ASP A 19 1.33 -18.90 3.43
N ARG A 20 0.25 -18.89 2.65
CA ARG A 20 0.27 -18.85 1.19
C ARG A 20 -1.01 -18.24 0.63
N PRO A 21 -0.98 -17.69 -0.61
CA PRO A 21 -2.17 -17.16 -1.24
C PRO A 21 -3.22 -18.24 -1.47
N ARG A 22 -4.49 -17.88 -1.38
CA ARG A 22 -5.64 -18.72 -1.73
C ARG A 22 -6.23 -18.27 -3.06
N PRO A 23 -6.78 -19.17 -3.87
CA PRO A 23 -7.39 -18.84 -5.16
C PRO A 23 -8.80 -18.24 -4.94
N THR A 24 -8.86 -17.03 -4.42
CA THR A 24 -10.11 -16.30 -4.15
C THR A 24 -10.01 -14.85 -4.62
N ARG A 25 -11.15 -14.25 -4.97
CA ARG A 25 -11.27 -12.82 -5.27
C ARG A 25 -11.51 -11.96 -4.02
N GLU A 26 -11.88 -12.59 -2.91
CA GLU A 26 -12.14 -11.90 -1.65
C GLU A 26 -10.84 -11.45 -1.00
N TYR A 27 -10.67 -10.14 -0.84
CA TYR A 27 -9.44 -9.53 -0.36
C TYR A 27 -8.99 -10.10 0.99
N LEU A 28 -9.87 -10.09 2.00
CA LEU A 28 -9.53 -10.53 3.35
C LEU A 28 -9.44 -12.06 3.51
N ALA A 29 -9.93 -12.84 2.54
CA ALA A 29 -9.83 -14.31 2.58
C ALA A 29 -8.44 -14.83 2.14
N THR A 30 -7.52 -13.94 1.77
CA THR A 30 -6.14 -14.26 1.36
C THR A 30 -5.20 -13.08 1.57
N TYR A 31 -5.32 -12.35 2.67
CA TYR A 31 -4.53 -11.17 2.96
C TYR A 31 -3.23 -11.50 3.70
N GLY A 32 -2.08 -11.20 3.10
CA GLY A 32 -0.76 -11.50 3.70
C GLY A 32 0.41 -11.23 2.77
N ALA A 33 0.16 -10.76 1.54
CA ALA A 33 1.20 -10.48 0.57
C ALA A 33 2.06 -9.27 0.95
N PHE A 34 3.34 -9.29 0.57
CA PHE A 34 4.26 -8.16 0.68
C PHE A 34 3.78 -6.95 -0.12
N LEU A 35 3.25 -7.17 -1.34
CA LEU A 35 2.69 -6.12 -2.18
C LEU A 35 1.43 -6.60 -2.89
N VAL A 36 0.39 -5.79 -2.78
CA VAL A 36 -0.88 -5.96 -3.51
C VAL A 36 -1.15 -4.70 -4.33
N HIS A 37 -1.45 -4.87 -5.61
CA HIS A 37 -2.02 -3.79 -6.43
C HIS A 37 -3.50 -3.64 -6.10
N CYS A 38 -3.92 -2.46 -5.68
CA CYS A 38 -5.30 -2.10 -5.37
C CYS A 38 -5.83 -1.09 -6.39
N GLY A 39 -7.09 -1.13 -6.69
CA GLY A 39 -7.74 -0.31 -7.73
C GLY A 39 -8.42 -1.22 -8.77
N ALA A 40 -8.64 -0.78 -10.02
CA ALA A 40 -8.28 0.49 -10.66
C ALA A 40 -9.49 1.43 -10.77
N THR A 41 -10.75 0.94 -10.67
CA THR A 41 -11.95 1.79 -10.75
C THR A 41 -12.44 2.25 -9.38
N ALA A 42 -11.95 1.61 -8.31
CA ALA A 42 -12.25 1.95 -6.94
C ALA A 42 -11.11 1.50 -6.02
N MET A 43 -11.00 2.07 -4.83
CA MET A 43 -10.10 1.62 -3.77
C MET A 43 -10.67 1.98 -2.39
N GLY A 44 -10.06 1.41 -1.33
CA GLY A 44 -10.53 1.59 0.03
C GLY A 44 -11.73 0.72 0.38
N VAL A 45 -12.35 1.03 1.50
CA VAL A 45 -13.52 0.31 2.02
C VAL A 45 -14.78 0.87 1.33
N PRO A 46 -15.63 0.03 0.72
CA PRO A 46 -16.90 0.50 0.20
C PRO A 46 -17.80 1.03 1.32
N VAL A 47 -18.53 2.10 1.05
CA VAL A 47 -19.50 2.70 1.98
C VAL A 47 -20.89 2.53 1.39
N PRO A 48 -21.60 1.42 1.69
CA PRO A 48 -22.91 1.12 1.10
C PRO A 48 -23.96 2.21 1.30
N ALA A 49 -23.91 2.90 2.45
CA ALA A 49 -24.81 4.04 2.73
C ALA A 49 -24.61 5.23 1.77
N LYS A 50 -23.48 5.27 1.04
CA LYS A 50 -23.21 6.25 -0.02
C LYS A 50 -23.39 5.66 -1.44
N GLY A 51 -23.92 4.45 -1.55
CA GLY A 51 -24.13 3.76 -2.81
C GLY A 51 -22.89 3.05 -3.37
N ASP A 52 -21.80 2.94 -2.62
CA ASP A 52 -20.61 2.23 -3.04
C ASP A 52 -20.85 0.72 -3.00
N THR A 53 -20.56 0.03 -4.12
CA THR A 53 -20.75 -1.43 -4.24
C THR A 53 -19.48 -2.15 -4.71
N HIS A 54 -18.34 -1.44 -4.77
CA HIS A 54 -17.08 -2.04 -5.21
C HIS A 54 -16.52 -3.03 -4.17
N PRO A 55 -15.71 -4.01 -4.59
CA PRO A 55 -14.98 -4.85 -3.67
C PRO A 55 -14.01 -4.03 -2.82
N LEU A 56 -13.67 -4.51 -1.63
CA LEU A 56 -12.62 -3.90 -0.80
C LEU A 56 -11.34 -3.72 -1.61
N HIS A 57 -10.84 -2.50 -1.65
CA HIS A 57 -9.69 -2.08 -2.46
C HIS A 57 -9.82 -2.29 -3.98
N GLY A 58 -11.05 -2.41 -4.51
CA GLY A 58 -11.31 -2.51 -5.93
C GLY A 58 -11.14 -3.92 -6.50
N GLU A 59 -10.98 -4.01 -7.81
CA GLU A 59 -10.98 -5.25 -8.56
C GLU A 59 -9.59 -5.83 -8.87
N LEU A 60 -8.50 -5.07 -8.69
CA LEU A 60 -7.13 -5.54 -8.92
C LEU A 60 -6.63 -6.55 -7.88
N PRO A 61 -6.95 -6.42 -6.57
CA PRO A 61 -6.51 -7.43 -5.61
C PRO A 61 -6.99 -8.83 -6.02
N ASN A 62 -6.04 -9.79 -5.98
CA ASN A 62 -6.30 -11.20 -6.32
C ASN A 62 -6.87 -11.40 -7.74
N ALA A 63 -6.66 -10.44 -8.66
CA ALA A 63 -7.05 -10.59 -10.05
C ALA A 63 -6.32 -11.78 -10.69
N PRO A 64 -7.03 -12.74 -11.31
CA PRO A 64 -6.38 -13.77 -12.10
C PRO A 64 -5.81 -13.11 -13.36
N TYR A 65 -4.52 -13.31 -13.63
CA TYR A 65 -3.93 -12.78 -14.84
C TYR A 65 -4.32 -13.64 -16.05
N ASP A 66 -4.68 -12.98 -17.14
CA ASP A 66 -4.95 -13.63 -18.42
C ASP A 66 -3.65 -14.16 -19.03
N GLU A 67 -2.55 -13.43 -18.78
CA GLU A 67 -1.20 -13.79 -19.21
C GLU A 67 -0.21 -13.54 -18.05
N ALA A 68 0.80 -14.39 -17.95
CA ALA A 68 1.91 -14.23 -17.02
C ALA A 68 3.22 -14.68 -17.67
N PHE A 69 4.32 -13.99 -17.35
CA PHE A 69 5.63 -14.32 -17.87
C PHE A 69 6.73 -14.11 -16.84
N VAL A 70 7.84 -14.82 -17.05
CA VAL A 70 9.13 -14.58 -16.40
C VAL A 70 10.13 -14.23 -17.51
N ALA A 71 10.94 -13.21 -17.29
CA ALA A 71 11.93 -12.76 -18.25
C ALA A 71 13.27 -12.43 -17.55
N ALA A 72 14.36 -12.56 -18.29
CA ALA A 72 15.66 -12.04 -17.93
C ALA A 72 16.07 -10.98 -18.96
N GLY A 73 16.71 -9.91 -18.51
CA GLY A 73 17.12 -8.83 -19.39
C GLY A 73 18.22 -7.97 -18.81
N THR A 74 18.57 -6.93 -19.55
CA THR A 74 19.56 -5.92 -19.14
C THR A 74 19.02 -4.54 -19.51
N ASP A 75 19.07 -3.58 -18.61
CA ASP A 75 18.78 -2.19 -18.88
C ASP A 75 19.87 -1.27 -18.27
N ALA A 76 19.66 0.03 -18.23
CA ALA A 76 20.62 1.00 -17.71
C ALA A 76 21.01 0.78 -16.23
N ARG A 77 20.22 -0.01 -15.47
CA ARG A 77 20.54 -0.37 -14.08
C ARG A 77 21.31 -1.69 -13.96
N GLY A 78 21.48 -2.43 -15.05
CA GLY A 78 22.14 -3.72 -15.06
C GLY A 78 21.23 -4.89 -15.44
N ARG A 79 21.71 -6.10 -15.16
CA ARG A 79 20.96 -7.35 -15.41
C ARG A 79 19.83 -7.53 -14.42
N TYR A 80 18.71 -8.01 -14.88
CA TYR A 80 17.54 -8.25 -14.04
C TYR A 80 16.79 -9.54 -14.38
N LEU A 81 16.06 -10.05 -13.40
CA LEU A 81 14.95 -10.97 -13.58
C LEU A 81 13.65 -10.18 -13.41
N ALA A 82 12.64 -10.50 -14.24
CA ALA A 82 11.33 -9.85 -14.18
C ALA A 82 10.22 -10.88 -14.13
N VAL A 83 9.15 -10.54 -13.41
CA VAL A 83 7.87 -11.24 -13.44
C VAL A 83 6.81 -10.21 -13.78
N GLY A 84 5.98 -10.50 -14.76
CA GLY A 84 4.90 -9.62 -15.19
C GLY A 84 3.70 -10.40 -15.68
N GLY A 85 2.67 -9.66 -16.07
CA GLY A 85 1.47 -10.25 -16.61
C GLY A 85 0.50 -9.22 -17.15
N ALA A 86 -0.64 -9.67 -17.61
CA ALA A 86 -1.74 -8.83 -18.04
C ALA A 86 -3.06 -9.33 -17.41
N TYR A 87 -3.88 -8.38 -17.05
CA TYR A 87 -5.25 -8.61 -16.59
C TYR A 87 -6.18 -7.63 -17.30
N ARG A 88 -7.22 -8.14 -17.95
CA ARG A 88 -8.27 -7.32 -18.52
C ARG A 88 -9.52 -7.35 -17.67
N HIS A 89 -10.05 -6.19 -17.36
CA HIS A 89 -11.31 -6.04 -16.62
C HIS A 89 -12.34 -5.33 -17.49
N THR A 90 -13.43 -6.02 -17.79
CA THR A 90 -14.51 -5.50 -18.62
C THR A 90 -15.84 -5.68 -17.90
N VAL A 91 -16.54 -4.58 -17.68
CA VAL A 91 -17.93 -4.57 -17.20
C VAL A 91 -18.74 -3.75 -18.19
N ALA A 92 -19.73 -4.39 -18.80
CA ALA A 92 -20.56 -3.73 -19.81
C ALA A 92 -21.17 -2.43 -19.27
N PHE A 93 -21.11 -1.37 -20.08
CA PHE A 93 -21.52 0.00 -19.77
C PHE A 93 -20.71 0.73 -18.68
N ALA A 94 -19.89 0.05 -17.89
CA ALA A 94 -19.13 0.61 -16.78
C ALA A 94 -17.65 0.87 -17.16
N CYS A 95 -16.84 -0.17 -17.31
CA CYS A 95 -15.39 -0.04 -17.53
C CYS A 95 -14.87 -1.11 -18.49
N ASP A 96 -13.76 -0.80 -19.15
CA ASP A 96 -12.93 -1.75 -19.90
C ASP A 96 -11.49 -1.22 -19.86
N TYR A 97 -10.60 -1.95 -19.17
CA TYR A 97 -9.19 -1.58 -19.08
C TYR A 97 -8.29 -2.81 -19.03
N ALA A 98 -7.03 -2.61 -19.35
CA ALA A 98 -5.97 -3.59 -19.16
C ALA A 98 -4.97 -3.09 -18.10
N ALA A 99 -4.61 -3.96 -17.15
CA ALA A 99 -3.56 -3.73 -16.17
C ALA A 99 -2.37 -4.65 -16.46
N ARG A 100 -1.16 -4.07 -16.51
CA ARG A 100 0.09 -4.78 -16.80
C ARG A 100 1.11 -4.52 -15.69
N PRO A 101 1.08 -5.28 -14.60
CA PRO A 101 2.08 -5.20 -13.54
C PRO A 101 3.40 -5.83 -14.00
N LEU A 102 4.49 -5.24 -13.53
CA LEU A 102 5.85 -5.71 -13.76
C LEU A 102 6.69 -5.52 -12.49
N VAL A 103 7.37 -6.58 -12.08
CA VAL A 103 8.30 -6.59 -10.95
C VAL A 103 9.67 -6.99 -11.46
N LYS A 104 10.71 -6.18 -11.15
CA LYS A 104 12.10 -6.46 -11.53
C LYS A 104 12.99 -6.57 -10.30
N LEU A 105 13.83 -7.59 -10.28
CA LEU A 105 14.94 -7.77 -9.34
C LEU A 105 16.26 -7.62 -10.10
N TYR A 106 17.10 -6.71 -9.65
CA TYR A 106 18.40 -6.45 -10.29
C TYR A 106 19.51 -7.25 -9.61
N GLU A 107 20.43 -7.80 -10.41
CA GLU A 107 21.62 -8.51 -9.92
C GLU A 107 22.46 -7.61 -9.01
N GLY A 108 22.87 -8.13 -7.85
CA GLY A 108 23.68 -7.39 -6.88
C GLY A 108 22.97 -6.20 -6.20
N SER A 109 21.64 -6.12 -6.29
CA SER A 109 20.86 -5.00 -5.72
C SER A 109 19.82 -5.49 -4.72
N ALA A 110 19.69 -4.77 -3.59
CA ALA A 110 18.62 -4.95 -2.62
C ALA A 110 17.31 -4.25 -3.05
N MET A 111 17.20 -3.83 -4.32
CA MET A 111 16.07 -3.03 -4.80
C MET A 111 15.11 -3.88 -5.64
N LEU A 112 13.85 -3.91 -5.24
CA LEU A 112 12.73 -4.39 -6.03
C LEU A 112 12.09 -3.20 -6.76
N SER A 113 12.06 -3.24 -8.10
CA SER A 113 11.32 -2.25 -8.90
C SER A 113 9.93 -2.80 -9.20
N VAL A 114 8.90 -2.01 -8.92
CA VAL A 114 7.51 -2.36 -9.19
C VAL A 114 6.89 -1.29 -10.08
N GLU A 115 6.33 -1.72 -11.18
CA GLU A 115 5.66 -0.89 -12.17
C GLU A 115 4.28 -1.48 -12.47
N ILE A 116 3.33 -0.63 -12.82
CA ILE A 116 2.04 -1.06 -13.36
C ILE A 116 1.60 -0.08 -14.46
N GLY A 117 1.29 -0.59 -15.62
CA GLY A 117 0.59 0.16 -16.67
C GLY A 117 -0.90 -0.13 -16.59
N ILE A 118 -1.73 0.92 -16.59
CA ILE A 118 -3.19 0.77 -16.67
C ILE A 118 -3.64 1.54 -17.91
N GLU A 119 -4.25 0.83 -18.85
CA GLU A 119 -4.70 1.35 -20.12
C GLU A 119 -6.24 1.32 -20.18
N ASN A 120 -6.86 2.49 -20.33
CA ASN A 120 -8.29 2.58 -20.57
C ASN A 120 -8.60 2.15 -22.01
N LEU A 121 -9.35 1.09 -22.17
CA LEU A 121 -9.76 0.54 -23.47
C LEU A 121 -11.12 1.07 -23.95
N LYS A 122 -11.81 1.86 -23.11
CA LYS A 122 -13.03 2.56 -23.52
C LYS A 122 -12.70 3.78 -24.39
N ARG A 123 -13.71 4.26 -25.12
CA ARG A 123 -13.66 5.53 -25.85
C ARG A 123 -13.96 6.76 -24.99
N THR A 124 -14.40 6.56 -23.74
CA THR A 124 -14.70 7.61 -22.77
C THR A 124 -13.65 7.59 -21.66
N PRO A 125 -13.34 8.71 -21.01
CA PRO A 125 -12.45 8.73 -19.86
C PRO A 125 -12.84 7.73 -18.76
N MET A 126 -11.86 7.27 -18.02
CA MET A 126 -12.01 6.42 -16.86
C MET A 126 -11.25 7.08 -15.69
N ASP A 127 -11.90 7.21 -14.54
CA ASP A 127 -11.20 7.60 -13.32
C ASP A 127 -10.26 6.49 -12.88
N LEU A 128 -9.04 6.86 -12.52
CA LEU A 128 -8.04 5.91 -12.04
C LEU A 128 -7.86 6.04 -10.53
N MET A 129 -8.30 5.03 -9.82
CA MET A 129 -8.05 4.84 -8.39
C MET A 129 -7.02 3.73 -8.22
N TYR A 130 -5.83 4.07 -7.75
CA TYR A 130 -4.77 3.09 -7.56
C TYR A 130 -4.04 3.31 -6.24
N LEU A 131 -3.69 2.21 -5.58
CA LEU A 131 -2.85 2.19 -4.39
C LEU A 131 -1.93 0.97 -4.43
N ALA A 132 -0.65 1.19 -4.22
CA ALA A 132 0.32 0.12 -4.01
C ALA A 132 0.33 -0.25 -2.52
N HIS A 133 -0.30 -1.35 -2.14
CA HIS A 133 -0.38 -1.80 -0.76
C HIS A 133 0.86 -2.63 -0.41
N VAL A 134 1.89 -1.98 0.13
CA VAL A 134 3.17 -2.60 0.49
C VAL A 134 3.21 -2.85 2.00
N ASN A 135 3.37 -4.11 2.39
CA ASN A 135 3.18 -4.61 3.75
C ASN A 135 4.49 -5.11 4.36
N PHE A 136 5.24 -4.24 4.99
CA PHE A 136 6.44 -4.62 5.72
C PHE A 136 6.10 -5.25 7.07
N ARG A 137 7.02 -6.08 7.56
CA ARG A 137 7.05 -6.50 8.95
C ARG A 137 7.59 -5.37 9.81
N PRO A 138 6.83 -4.82 10.77
CA PRO A 138 7.35 -3.82 11.67
C PRO A 138 8.37 -4.44 12.65
N LEU A 139 9.29 -3.62 13.14
CA LEU A 139 10.26 -4.01 14.16
C LEU A 139 10.13 -3.08 15.36
N ASP A 140 10.13 -3.66 16.57
CA ASP A 140 10.15 -2.88 17.80
C ASP A 140 11.42 -2.03 17.84
N GLY A 141 11.28 -0.76 18.23
CA GLY A 141 12.35 0.22 18.15
C GLY A 141 12.67 0.73 16.77
N GLY A 142 11.99 0.24 15.73
CA GLY A 142 12.13 0.75 14.35
C GLY A 142 11.75 2.23 14.26
N ARG A 143 12.65 3.04 13.71
CA ARG A 143 12.46 4.48 13.56
C ARG A 143 12.03 4.84 12.15
N LEU A 144 10.89 5.51 12.01
CA LEU A 144 10.34 5.94 10.73
C LEU A 144 10.93 7.29 10.32
N VAL A 145 11.52 7.34 9.14
CA VAL A 145 12.11 8.53 8.52
C VAL A 145 11.52 8.70 7.12
N TYR A 146 11.03 9.87 6.78
CA TYR A 146 10.31 10.09 5.53
C TYR A 146 10.43 11.53 5.04
N SER A 147 10.24 11.72 3.74
CA SER A 147 10.34 13.04 3.09
C SER A 147 9.02 13.82 3.14
N ALA A 148 8.41 13.91 4.32
CA ALA A 148 7.30 14.80 4.61
C ALA A 148 7.60 15.53 5.93
N PRO A 149 7.25 16.81 6.08
CA PRO A 149 7.29 17.47 7.38
C PRO A 149 6.40 16.72 8.37
N CYS A 150 6.85 16.55 9.62
CA CYS A 150 6.06 15.88 10.64
C CYS A 150 5.27 16.90 11.47
N THR A 151 4.18 17.38 10.90
CA THR A 151 3.24 18.32 11.57
C THR A 151 1.82 17.79 11.43
N PRO A 152 0.86 18.19 12.29
CA PRO A 152 -0.54 17.78 12.16
C PRO A 152 -1.19 18.12 10.81
N GLN A 153 -0.68 19.12 10.10
CA GLN A 153 -1.17 19.53 8.78
C GLN A 153 -0.70 18.61 7.66
N THR A 154 0.53 18.10 7.75
CA THR A 154 1.18 17.29 6.71
C THR A 154 1.18 15.79 7.01
N VAL A 155 0.88 15.41 8.25
CA VAL A 155 0.66 14.03 8.70
C VAL A 155 -0.70 14.00 9.41
N ARG A 156 -1.74 13.76 8.64
CA ARG A 156 -3.12 13.73 9.13
C ARG A 156 -3.50 12.33 9.57
N VAL A 157 -4.08 12.21 10.75
CA VAL A 157 -4.50 10.92 11.32
C VAL A 157 -5.99 10.72 11.08
N ARG A 158 -6.38 9.55 10.60
CA ARG A 158 -7.78 9.14 10.58
C ARG A 158 -8.24 8.84 12.01
N THR A 159 -9.02 9.74 12.60
CA THR A 159 -9.56 9.57 13.95
C THR A 159 -10.90 8.83 13.97
N ALA A 160 -11.59 8.76 12.81
CA ALA A 160 -12.82 7.99 12.69
C ALA A 160 -12.53 6.48 12.69
N ILE A 161 -13.19 5.75 13.58
CA ILE A 161 -13.10 4.28 13.65
C ILE A 161 -14.26 3.71 12.85
N PRO A 162 -13.98 2.91 11.79
CA PRO A 162 -15.05 2.27 11.02
C PRO A 162 -15.92 1.35 11.88
N SER A 163 -17.22 1.33 11.64
CA SER A 163 -18.19 0.59 12.48
C SER A 163 -17.99 -0.94 12.51
N HIS A 164 -17.29 -1.49 11.51
CA HIS A 164 -16.97 -2.93 11.44
C HIS A 164 -15.71 -3.30 12.21
N VAL A 165 -14.98 -2.32 12.73
CA VAL A 165 -13.73 -2.49 13.46
C VAL A 165 -14.01 -2.42 14.97
N ARG A 166 -13.44 -3.35 15.74
CA ARG A 166 -13.51 -3.35 17.21
C ARG A 166 -12.17 -2.88 17.77
N PRO A 167 -12.07 -1.63 18.24
CA PRO A 167 -10.82 -1.10 18.76
C PRO A 167 -10.45 -1.75 20.11
N ALA A 168 -9.15 -1.93 20.34
CA ALA A 168 -8.63 -2.26 21.65
C ALA A 168 -8.80 -1.09 22.64
N ALA A 169 -8.64 -1.38 23.92
CA ALA A 169 -8.70 -0.33 24.95
C ALA A 169 -7.62 0.74 24.73
N GLY A 170 -8.00 2.01 24.84
CA GLY A 170 -7.10 3.15 24.65
C GLY A 170 -6.82 3.52 23.18
N HIS A 171 -7.38 2.80 22.21
CA HIS A 171 -7.14 3.07 20.79
C HIS A 171 -7.69 4.43 20.34
N ALA A 172 -8.91 4.78 20.77
CA ALA A 172 -9.53 6.05 20.38
C ALA A 172 -8.75 7.25 20.94
N GLU A 173 -8.32 7.15 22.19
CA GLU A 173 -7.48 8.15 22.85
C GLU A 173 -6.13 8.29 22.12
N PHE A 174 -5.51 7.17 21.78
CA PHE A 174 -4.25 7.17 21.03
C PHE A 174 -4.37 7.83 19.65
N LEU A 175 -5.48 7.63 18.93
CA LEU A 175 -5.73 8.32 17.66
C LEU A 175 -5.81 9.83 17.83
N GLN A 176 -6.46 10.32 18.90
CA GLN A 176 -6.53 11.75 19.22
C GLN A 176 -5.15 12.33 19.59
N GLU A 177 -4.38 11.59 20.39
CA GLU A 177 -3.00 11.98 20.72
C GLU A 177 -2.13 12.06 19.46
N LEU A 178 -2.22 11.07 18.55
CA LEU A 178 -1.51 11.09 17.27
C LEU A 178 -1.93 12.25 16.37
N ALA A 179 -3.21 12.63 16.38
CA ALA A 179 -3.70 13.76 15.60
C ALA A 179 -3.11 15.09 16.07
N CYS A 180 -2.85 15.22 17.37
CA CYS A 180 -2.19 16.39 17.95
C CYS A 180 -0.67 16.35 17.82
N GLU A 181 -0.08 15.18 18.01
CA GLU A 181 1.37 14.95 17.97
C GLU A 181 1.72 13.75 17.09
N PRO A 182 1.71 13.90 15.76
CA PRO A 182 1.96 12.77 14.84
C PRO A 182 3.36 12.17 14.98
N SER A 183 4.33 12.89 15.54
CA SER A 183 5.68 12.37 15.80
C SER A 183 5.73 11.13 16.71
N ARG A 184 4.70 10.88 17.49
CA ARG A 184 4.60 9.70 18.37
C ARG A 184 4.62 8.36 17.62
N HIS A 185 4.23 8.33 16.33
CA HIS A 185 4.35 7.11 15.53
C HIS A 185 5.74 6.92 14.90
N ASN A 186 6.64 7.89 15.01
CA ASN A 186 7.96 7.83 14.37
C ASN A 186 8.90 6.79 14.99
N VAL A 187 8.56 6.25 16.15
CA VAL A 187 9.24 5.09 16.75
C VAL A 187 8.19 4.02 17.03
N LEU A 188 8.38 2.84 16.49
CA LEU A 188 7.50 1.70 16.69
C LEU A 188 7.75 1.07 18.07
N SER A 189 7.28 1.75 19.11
CA SER A 189 7.48 1.28 20.48
C SER A 189 6.45 0.19 20.84
N PRO A 190 6.87 -0.86 21.57
CA PRO A 190 5.94 -1.82 22.16
C PRO A 190 4.90 -1.13 23.05
N GLY A 191 3.68 -1.63 23.03
CA GLY A 191 2.59 -1.12 23.89
C GLY A 191 1.83 0.09 23.32
N LEU A 192 2.19 0.62 22.14
CA LEU A 192 1.36 1.58 21.44
C LEU A 192 0.08 0.92 20.90
N ALA A 193 -1.05 1.63 20.94
CA ALA A 193 -2.37 1.10 20.62
C ALA A 193 -2.63 1.06 19.09
N TYR A 194 -1.85 0.23 18.36
CA TYR A 194 -2.01 0.01 16.92
C TYR A 194 -3.05 -1.06 16.56
N ASP A 195 -3.74 -1.64 17.55
CA ASP A 195 -4.79 -2.63 17.36
C ASP A 195 -6.16 -1.92 17.32
N PRO A 196 -6.95 -2.05 16.26
CA PRO A 196 -6.74 -2.93 15.10
C PRO A 196 -5.87 -2.32 14.00
N GLU A 197 -5.90 -1.00 13.84
CA GLU A 197 -5.13 -0.30 12.81
C GLU A 197 -5.04 1.21 13.08
N VAL A 198 -3.98 1.83 12.60
CA VAL A 198 -3.82 3.28 12.52
C VAL A 198 -3.57 3.67 11.08
N VAL A 199 -4.30 4.66 10.57
CA VAL A 199 -4.15 5.20 9.22
C VAL A 199 -3.75 6.66 9.29
N LEU A 200 -2.68 6.99 8.55
CA LEU A 200 -2.18 8.37 8.44
C LEU A 200 -2.04 8.73 6.95
N TYR A 201 -2.35 9.97 6.62
CA TYR A 201 -2.15 10.56 5.30
C TYR A 201 -0.99 11.53 5.36
N LEU A 202 0.01 11.34 4.49
CA LEU A 202 1.25 12.10 4.51
C LEU A 202 1.43 12.88 3.21
N ASP A 203 1.72 14.16 3.32
CA ASP A 203 2.01 15.05 2.20
C ASP A 203 3.51 15.00 1.89
N TYR A 204 3.90 14.07 1.01
CA TYR A 204 5.29 13.80 0.66
C TYR A 204 5.88 14.88 -0.24
N LEU A 205 7.10 15.27 0.07
CA LEU A 205 7.93 16.15 -0.76
C LEU A 205 8.85 15.31 -1.64
N ALA A 206 8.89 15.63 -2.94
CA ALA A 206 9.84 15.05 -3.87
C ALA A 206 11.22 15.72 -3.71
N ASP A 207 12.29 14.94 -3.87
CA ASP A 207 13.64 15.47 -4.03
C ASP A 207 13.83 16.04 -5.46
N ARG A 208 15.05 16.54 -5.73
CA ARG A 208 15.42 17.10 -7.04
C ARG A 208 15.23 16.13 -8.23
N ASP A 209 15.24 14.83 -7.96
CA ASP A 209 15.07 13.79 -8.96
C ASP A 209 13.62 13.29 -9.06
N GLY A 210 12.69 13.95 -8.33
CA GLY A 210 11.27 13.68 -8.34
C GLY A 210 10.85 12.52 -7.44
N TRP A 211 11.68 12.06 -6.49
CA TRP A 211 11.40 10.93 -5.62
C TRP A 211 11.08 11.36 -4.19
N ALA A 212 10.02 10.82 -3.65
CA ALA A 212 9.74 10.79 -2.22
C ALA A 212 10.22 9.46 -1.61
N ARG A 213 10.58 9.49 -0.32
CA ARG A 213 11.11 8.34 0.40
C ARG A 213 10.44 8.15 1.75
N SER A 214 10.30 6.89 2.13
CA SER A 214 9.90 6.48 3.47
C SER A 214 10.76 5.28 3.90
N MET A 215 11.33 5.34 5.09
CA MET A 215 12.21 4.30 5.63
C MET A 215 11.78 3.91 7.04
N MET A 216 11.95 2.63 7.36
CA MET A 216 12.06 2.13 8.73
C MET A 216 13.53 1.80 8.96
N VAL A 217 14.19 2.59 9.80
CA VAL A 217 15.57 2.33 10.26
C VAL A 217 15.47 1.34 11.41
N HIS A 218 16.12 0.21 11.25
CA HIS A 218 16.11 -0.88 12.22
C HIS A 218 17.11 -0.63 13.36
N PRO A 219 16.88 -1.20 14.55
CA PRO A 219 17.82 -1.04 15.68
C PRO A 219 19.24 -1.55 15.40
N ASP A 220 19.41 -2.48 14.46
CA ASP A 220 20.72 -3.03 14.05
C ASP A 220 21.43 -2.20 12.95
N GLY A 221 20.88 -1.04 12.58
CA GLY A 221 21.47 -0.14 11.59
C GLY A 221 21.11 -0.43 10.14
N CYS A 222 20.38 -1.52 9.86
CA CYS A 222 19.77 -1.74 8.54
C CYS A 222 18.56 -0.83 8.31
N ALA A 223 18.00 -0.81 7.09
CA ALA A 223 16.74 -0.11 6.83
C ALA A 223 15.92 -0.79 5.74
N SER A 224 14.60 -0.78 5.93
CA SER A 224 13.63 -1.03 4.86
C SER A 224 13.21 0.31 4.26
N CYS A 225 13.12 0.40 2.93
CA CYS A 225 12.84 1.67 2.25
C CYS A 225 11.85 1.49 1.11
N ILE A 226 10.94 2.44 0.97
CA ILE A 226 10.13 2.66 -0.24
C ILE A 226 10.47 4.03 -0.80
N ARG A 227 10.53 4.13 -2.12
CA ARG A 227 10.52 5.39 -2.85
C ARG A 227 9.45 5.36 -3.92
N HIS A 228 8.79 6.47 -4.13
CA HIS A 228 7.77 6.66 -5.16
C HIS A 228 7.88 8.05 -5.77
N LYS A 229 7.21 8.28 -6.89
CA LYS A 229 7.13 9.60 -7.54
C LYS A 229 5.80 10.26 -7.19
N PRO A 230 5.76 11.31 -6.37
CA PRO A 230 4.52 12.04 -6.06
C PRO A 230 3.80 12.60 -7.29
N ALA A 231 4.55 12.90 -8.36
CA ALA A 231 3.94 13.31 -9.63
C ALA A 231 3.06 12.23 -10.29
N GLN A 232 3.22 10.95 -9.92
CA GLN A 232 2.41 9.83 -10.39
C GLN A 232 1.43 9.34 -9.33
N LEU A 233 1.89 9.32 -8.07
CA LEU A 233 1.16 8.81 -6.91
C LEU A 233 1.23 9.89 -5.83
N GLY A 234 0.32 10.87 -5.94
CA GLY A 234 0.36 12.12 -5.18
C GLY A 234 -0.02 11.98 -3.71
N HIS A 235 -0.58 10.84 -3.32
CA HIS A 235 -1.04 10.59 -1.96
C HIS A 235 -0.18 9.52 -1.29
N GLY A 236 0.26 9.77 -0.06
CA GLY A 236 0.97 8.80 0.76
C GLY A 236 0.11 8.34 1.93
N VAL A 237 -0.24 7.06 1.96
CA VAL A 237 -0.97 6.48 3.08
C VAL A 237 0.00 5.64 3.91
N ARG A 238 0.02 5.83 5.22
CA ARG A 238 0.69 4.95 6.17
C ARG A 238 -0.36 4.16 6.92
N TRP A 239 -0.17 2.85 6.96
CA TRP A 239 -1.07 1.95 7.64
C TRP A 239 -0.29 1.06 8.60
N ILE A 240 -0.66 1.07 9.86
CA ILE A 240 -0.01 0.27 10.90
C ILE A 240 -1.09 -0.57 11.56
N SER A 241 -0.90 -1.89 11.56
CA SER A 241 -1.79 -2.84 12.23
C SER A 241 -0.94 -3.83 13.01
N ARG A 242 -1.05 -3.81 14.33
CA ARG A 242 -0.29 -4.67 15.24
C ARG A 242 -1.25 -5.36 16.20
N THR A 243 -1.71 -6.52 15.80
CA THR A 243 -2.65 -7.37 16.54
C THR A 243 -1.99 -8.70 16.90
N PRO A 244 -2.59 -9.53 17.77
CA PRO A 244 -2.07 -10.86 18.04
C PRO A 244 -1.89 -11.73 16.80
N ASP A 245 -2.77 -11.59 15.79
CA ASP A 245 -2.79 -12.44 14.60
C ASP A 245 -2.12 -11.81 13.38
N GLN A 246 -1.89 -10.49 13.40
CA GLN A 246 -1.35 -9.73 12.28
C GLN A 246 -0.37 -8.68 12.76
N ASP A 247 0.76 -8.52 12.04
CA ASP A 247 1.75 -7.50 12.34
C ASP A 247 2.26 -6.88 11.03
N CYS A 248 1.81 -5.66 10.74
CA CYS A 248 2.01 -5.01 9.45
C CYS A 248 2.33 -3.53 9.58
N LEU A 249 3.28 -3.09 8.76
CA LEU A 249 3.59 -1.69 8.51
C LEU A 249 3.49 -1.40 7.02
N GLY A 250 2.42 -0.74 6.63
CA GLY A 250 2.37 0.00 5.38
C GLY A 250 3.21 1.26 5.50
N LEU A 251 4.52 1.12 5.29
CA LEU A 251 5.52 2.17 5.51
C LEU A 251 5.21 3.45 4.72
N VAL A 252 4.81 3.29 3.48
CA VAL A 252 3.99 4.17 2.66
C VAL A 252 3.27 3.31 1.63
N LEU A 253 2.00 3.58 1.43
CA LEU A 253 1.15 3.03 0.38
C LEU A 253 0.92 4.17 -0.62
N PRO A 254 1.75 4.28 -1.67
CA PRO A 254 1.59 5.35 -2.65
C PRO A 254 0.31 5.16 -3.45
N ALA A 255 -0.46 6.24 -3.60
CA ALA A 255 -1.79 6.18 -4.21
C ALA A 255 -2.08 7.39 -5.11
N THR A 256 -3.06 7.23 -5.99
CA THR A 256 -3.60 8.32 -6.83
C THR A 256 -4.60 9.19 -6.09
N ALA A 257 -5.21 8.68 -5.00
CA ALA A 257 -6.15 9.40 -4.13
C ALA A 257 -6.09 8.82 -2.70
N GLU A 258 -6.69 9.50 -1.73
CA GLU A 258 -6.89 8.94 -0.39
C GLU A 258 -8.02 7.90 -0.42
N PRO A 259 -7.87 6.73 0.25
CA PRO A 259 -8.87 5.64 0.20
C PRO A 259 -10.28 6.05 0.62
N GLU A 260 -10.41 6.92 1.61
CA GLU A 260 -11.72 7.46 2.03
C GLU A 260 -12.20 8.58 1.13
N GLY A 261 -11.35 9.11 0.26
CA GLY A 261 -11.66 10.16 -0.70
C GLY A 261 -12.35 9.70 -1.97
N TYR A 262 -12.54 8.39 -2.17
CA TYR A 262 -13.11 7.86 -3.41
C TYR A 262 -14.43 8.51 -3.81
N ALA A 263 -15.38 8.63 -2.87
CA ALA A 263 -16.66 9.29 -3.13
C ALA A 263 -16.49 10.80 -3.36
N ALA A 264 -15.54 11.45 -2.69
CA ALA A 264 -15.23 12.86 -2.87
C ALA A 264 -14.54 13.13 -4.21
N GLU A 265 -13.66 12.24 -4.66
CA GLU A 265 -13.02 12.33 -5.99
C GLU A 265 -14.03 12.15 -7.12
N LYS A 266 -14.99 11.24 -6.99
CA LYS A 266 -16.08 11.08 -7.96
C LYS A 266 -17.06 12.25 -8.00
N ALA A 267 -17.18 13.02 -6.92
CA ALA A 267 -18.07 14.17 -6.83
C ALA A 267 -17.46 15.46 -7.41
N LYS A 268 -16.17 15.44 -7.76
CA LYS A 268 -15.48 16.53 -8.48
C LYS A 268 -15.61 16.35 -9.98
#